data_e09e8c4864c655d20aa2b6c299667c2b
#
_entry.id   e09e8c4864c655d20aa2b6c299667c2b
#
_cell.length_a   1.000
_cell.length_b   1.000
_cell.length_c   1.000
_cell.angle_alpha   90.00
_cell.angle_beta   90.00
_cell.angle_gamma   90.00
#
_symmetry.space_group_name_H-M   'P 1'
#
loop_
_entity.id
_entity.type
_entity.pdbx_description
1 polymer ?
#
loop_
_entity_poly.entity_id
_entity_poly.type
_entity_poly.pdbx_seq_one_letter_code
_entity_poly.pdbx_strand_id
1 'polypeptide(L)'
;MADEVELSEVDYKLKYTGEEIDNILAFVKDFKSVYNKMKRVQAGCETISTTTAGVDVIKVIDFSVAFNGVPNVIIIPTFLNESTAKVKILNITSSNFKVQVVGNDNDATTNLYWIATEQ
;
A
#
# COMPACT_ATOMS: atom_id res chain seq x y z
N MET A 1 6.78 -15.19 -48.54
CA MET A 1 6.95 -15.66 -48.20
C MET A 1 6.67 -15.99 -47.54
N ALA A 2 6.46 -15.58 -47.54
CA ALA A 2 6.47 -15.92 -47.03
C ALA A 2 6.17 -16.14 -46.35
N ASP A 3 5.86 -15.86 -46.31
CA ASP A 3 5.85 -16.24 -45.65
C ASP A 3 5.77 -16.31 -44.98
N GLU A 4 5.57 -15.98 -44.87
CA GLU A 4 5.74 -16.25 -44.19
C GLU A 4 5.79 -15.88 -43.66
N VAL A 5 5.56 -15.28 -43.97
CA VAL A 5 5.79 -15.20 -43.50
C VAL A 5 5.59 -14.63 -43.14
N GLU A 6 5.42 -14.08 -43.38
CA GLU A 6 5.49 -13.89 -43.17
C GLU A 6 4.89 -13.59 -42.67
N LEU A 7 4.56 -12.83 -42.70
CA LEU A 7 4.27 -12.94 -42.31
C LEU A 7 4.15 -12.77 -42.22
N SER A 8 3.96 -12.69 -42.89
CA SER A 8 4.01 -12.93 -42.97
C SER A 8 3.74 -12.52 -42.80
N GLU A 9 3.41 -12.00 -43.07
CA GLU A 9 3.11 -11.79 -43.04
C GLU A 9 2.26 -11.37 -42.73
N VAL A 10 1.78 -10.76 -43.04
CA VAL A 10 1.11 -10.76 -42.83
C VAL A 10 1.06 -11.16 -42.51
N ASP A 11 1.29 -11.25 -42.77
CA ASP A 11 1.47 -11.90 -42.22
C ASP A 11 2.14 -12.09 -41.59
N TYR A 12 2.66 -11.81 -41.96
CA TYR A 12 3.01 -11.81 -41.16
C TYR A 12 2.36 -11.41 -40.69
N LYS A 13 2.14 -10.92 -41.24
CA LYS A 13 1.09 -10.66 -40.93
C LYS A 13 0.33 -11.16 -39.78
N LEU A 14 -0.71 -11.11 -39.47
CA LEU A 14 -1.37 -11.67 -38.32
C LEU A 14 -0.89 -13.09 -38.08
N LYS A 15 -0.29 -13.30 -36.90
CA LYS A 15 0.24 -14.59 -36.51
C LYS A 15 -0.78 -15.46 -35.81
N TYR A 16 -1.86 -14.85 -35.34
CA TYR A 16 -2.82 -15.52 -34.47
C TYR A 16 -4.16 -15.63 -35.19
N THR A 17 -4.83 -16.76 -35.01
CA THR A 17 -6.20 -16.92 -35.47
C THR A 17 -7.16 -16.17 -34.55
N GLY A 18 -8.41 -16.02 -34.93
CA GLY A 18 -9.41 -15.41 -34.07
C GLY A 18 -9.58 -16.17 -32.78
N GLU A 19 -9.51 -17.49 -32.79
CA GLU A 19 -9.61 -18.32 -31.60
C GLU A 19 -8.43 -18.08 -30.66
N GLU A 20 -7.23 -17.98 -31.23
CA GLU A 20 -6.04 -17.72 -30.43
C GLU A 20 -6.10 -16.36 -29.76
N ILE A 21 -6.60 -15.35 -30.46
CA ILE A 21 -6.78 -14.02 -29.89
C ILE A 21 -7.80 -14.06 -28.77
N ASP A 22 -8.90 -14.76 -28.95
CA ASP A 22 -9.93 -14.91 -27.92
C ASP A 22 -9.36 -15.58 -26.66
N ASN A 23 -8.50 -16.59 -26.84
CA ASN A 23 -7.86 -17.27 -25.71
C ASN A 23 -6.92 -16.35 -24.95
N ILE A 24 -6.16 -15.51 -25.65
CA ILE A 24 -5.28 -14.53 -25.02
C ILE A 24 -6.09 -13.51 -24.24
N LEU A 25 -7.19 -13.01 -24.81
CA LEU A 25 -8.06 -12.06 -24.15
C LEU A 25 -8.71 -12.67 -22.90
N ALA A 26 -9.12 -13.94 -22.97
CA ALA A 26 -9.69 -14.63 -21.81
C ALA A 26 -8.66 -14.73 -20.69
N PHE A 27 -7.40 -15.07 -21.02
CA PHE A 27 -6.32 -15.15 -20.05
C PHE A 27 -6.09 -13.79 -19.37
N VAL A 28 -6.05 -12.71 -20.17
CA VAL A 28 -5.84 -11.36 -19.63
C VAL A 28 -6.97 -10.98 -18.68
N LYS A 29 -8.21 -11.30 -19.04
CA LYS A 29 -9.37 -11.02 -18.18
C LYS A 29 -9.29 -11.79 -16.87
N ASP A 30 -8.91 -13.06 -16.92
CA ASP A 30 -8.78 -13.91 -15.74
C ASP A 30 -7.66 -13.37 -14.82
N PHE A 31 -6.52 -13.02 -15.41
CA PHE A 31 -5.41 -12.47 -14.67
C PHE A 31 -5.82 -11.17 -13.97
N LYS A 32 -6.49 -10.29 -14.69
CA LYS A 32 -6.94 -9.01 -14.13
C LYS A 32 -7.94 -9.22 -13.01
N SER A 33 -8.84 -10.19 -13.16
CA SER A 33 -9.82 -10.51 -12.12
C SER A 33 -9.13 -11.00 -10.84
N VAL A 34 -8.15 -11.90 -10.97
CA VAL A 34 -7.38 -12.40 -9.83
C VAL A 34 -6.61 -11.26 -9.19
N TYR A 35 -5.92 -10.45 -9.99
CA TYR A 35 -5.17 -9.32 -9.48
C TYR A 35 -6.05 -8.36 -8.69
N ASN A 36 -7.23 -8.06 -9.22
CA ASN A 36 -8.16 -7.13 -8.56
C ASN A 36 -8.72 -7.67 -7.25
N LYS A 37 -8.71 -9.00 -7.07
CA LYS A 37 -9.15 -9.62 -5.82
C LYS A 37 -8.05 -9.73 -4.78
N MET A 38 -6.81 -9.52 -5.16
CA MET A 38 -5.69 -9.57 -4.22
C MET A 38 -5.75 -8.37 -3.30
N LYS A 39 -5.66 -8.63 -2.01
CA LYS A 39 -5.65 -7.55 -1.03
C LYS A 39 -4.29 -6.90 -1.00
N ARG A 40 -4.28 -5.60 -0.98
CA ARG A 40 -3.05 -4.82 -0.94
C ARG A 40 -2.55 -4.70 0.48
N VAL A 41 -1.24 -4.64 0.61
CA VAL A 41 -0.59 -4.43 1.90
C VAL A 41 0.45 -3.34 1.71
N GLN A 42 0.46 -2.38 2.62
CA GLN A 42 1.49 -1.34 2.67
C GLN A 42 2.01 -1.30 4.09
N ALA A 43 3.28 -0.95 4.23
CA ALA A 43 3.91 -0.87 5.53
C ALA A 43 4.92 0.26 5.54
N GLY A 44 5.24 0.76 6.72
CA GLY A 44 6.23 1.81 6.85
C GLY A 44 6.65 2.03 8.29
N CYS A 45 7.48 3.03 8.47
CA CYS A 45 7.94 3.45 9.78
C CYS A 45 8.03 4.97 9.81
N GLU A 46 7.52 5.57 10.87
CA GLU A 46 7.60 7.02 11.10
C GLU A 46 8.27 7.28 12.44
N THR A 47 9.16 8.25 12.45
CA THR A 47 9.76 8.71 13.71
C THR A 47 9.00 9.95 14.18
N ILE A 48 8.46 9.88 15.38
CA ILE A 48 7.66 10.96 15.94
C ILE A 48 8.28 11.39 17.25
N SER A 49 8.60 12.67 17.36
CA SER A 49 9.21 13.23 18.56
C SER A 49 8.25 14.19 19.22
N THR A 50 8.17 14.11 20.55
CA THR A 50 7.43 15.07 21.36
C THR A 50 8.45 15.82 22.21
N THR A 51 8.18 17.11 22.50
CA THR A 51 9.10 17.90 23.27
C THR A 51 8.69 18.02 24.74
N THR A 52 7.40 18.10 25.02
CA THR A 52 6.88 18.32 26.37
C THR A 52 5.99 17.15 26.77
N ALA A 53 6.23 16.63 27.97
CA ALA A 53 5.41 15.55 28.51
C ALA A 53 3.96 16.00 28.61
N GLY A 54 3.04 15.12 28.23
CA GLY A 54 1.61 15.38 28.32
C GLY A 54 1.02 16.21 27.18
N VAL A 55 1.85 16.77 26.30
CA VAL A 55 1.39 17.53 25.13
C VAL A 55 1.40 16.62 23.91
N ASP A 56 0.28 16.55 23.21
CA ASP A 56 0.13 15.65 22.08
C ASP A 56 0.77 16.19 20.80
N VAL A 57 1.17 15.26 19.96
CA VAL A 57 1.60 15.53 18.59
C VAL A 57 0.71 14.67 17.69
N ILE A 58 0.13 15.31 16.69
CA ILE A 58 -0.70 14.60 15.72
C ILE A 58 0.07 14.49 14.41
N LYS A 59 0.22 13.28 13.92
CA LYS A 59 0.95 13.01 12.69
C LYS A 59 0.01 12.37 11.67
N VAL A 60 0.04 12.89 10.44
CA VAL A 60 -0.68 12.29 9.31
C VAL A 60 0.31 11.44 8.54
N ILE A 61 -0.02 10.19 8.34
CA ILE A 61 0.83 9.24 7.61
C ILE A 61 0.11 8.86 6.32
N ASP A 62 0.70 9.24 5.19
CA ASP A 62 0.12 9.00 3.89
C ASP A 62 0.53 7.62 3.38
N PHE A 63 -0.41 6.91 2.77
CA PHE A 63 -0.11 5.67 2.06
C PHE A 63 0.55 6.03 0.73
N SER A 64 1.48 5.19 0.28
CA SER A 64 2.13 5.40 -1.02
C SER A 64 1.11 5.42 -2.15
N VAL A 65 0.11 4.54 -2.04
CA VAL A 65 -0.98 4.43 -3.01
C VAL A 65 -2.26 4.32 -2.20
N ALA A 66 -3.28 5.07 -2.59
CA ALA A 66 -4.57 5.00 -1.90
C ALA A 66 -5.17 3.61 -2.04
N PHE A 67 -5.82 3.14 -0.98
CA PHE A 67 -6.57 1.89 -1.01
C PHE A 67 -7.93 2.12 -1.66
N ASN A 68 -8.58 1.05 -2.10
CA ASN A 68 -9.91 1.16 -2.70
C ASN A 68 -10.99 1.52 -1.67
N GLY A 69 -10.73 1.24 -0.42
CA GLY A 69 -11.62 1.60 0.68
C GLY A 69 -10.78 1.89 1.91
N VAL A 70 -11.40 2.01 3.06
CA VAL A 70 -10.68 2.26 4.31
C VAL A 70 -9.98 0.96 4.72
N PRO A 71 -8.65 0.96 4.83
CA PRO A 71 -7.92 -0.25 5.19
C PRO A 71 -7.95 -0.50 6.69
N ASN A 72 -7.53 -1.70 7.09
CA ASN A 72 -7.19 -1.99 8.47
C ASN A 72 -5.75 -1.53 8.71
N VAL A 73 -5.50 -0.84 9.80
CA VAL A 73 -4.15 -0.37 10.15
C VAL A 73 -3.76 -0.91 11.51
N ILE A 74 -2.58 -1.50 11.58
CA ILE A 74 -1.97 -1.96 12.83
C ILE A 74 -0.72 -1.14 13.05
N ILE A 75 -0.54 -0.62 14.26
CA ILE A 75 0.65 0.14 14.63
C ILE A 75 1.41 -0.57 15.73
N ILE A 76 2.73 -0.47 15.67
CA ILE A 76 3.63 -1.06 16.66
C ILE A 76 4.63 0.05 17.04
N PRO A 77 4.43 0.72 18.17
CA PRO A 77 5.36 1.77 18.60
C PRO A 77 6.58 1.15 19.28
N THR A 78 7.73 1.74 19.02
CA THR A 78 8.99 1.39 19.66
C THR A 78 9.56 2.68 20.25
N PHE A 79 9.87 2.66 21.53
CA PHE A 79 10.30 3.85 22.23
C PHE A 79 11.82 3.88 22.34
N LEU A 80 12.38 5.07 22.17
CA LEU A 80 13.83 5.28 22.19
C LEU A 80 14.25 6.04 23.44
N ASN A 81 15.51 5.84 23.83
CA ASN A 81 16.13 6.59 24.93
C ASN A 81 15.39 6.43 26.27
N GLU A 82 14.86 5.23 26.51
CA GLU A 82 14.13 4.90 27.73
C GLU A 82 12.91 5.80 27.98
N SER A 83 12.47 6.50 26.93
CA SER A 83 11.24 7.29 26.99
C SER A 83 10.06 6.38 26.64
N THR A 84 8.86 6.83 26.99
CA THR A 84 7.62 6.15 26.61
C THR A 84 6.60 7.18 26.17
N ALA A 85 5.58 6.70 25.48
CA ALA A 85 4.51 7.56 25.01
C ALA A 85 3.23 6.76 24.86
N LYS A 86 2.10 7.46 24.88
CA LYS A 86 0.81 6.89 24.54
C LYS A 86 0.57 7.17 23.07
N VAL A 87 0.23 6.14 22.31
CA VAL A 87 0.01 6.26 20.88
C VAL A 87 -1.34 5.67 20.54
N LYS A 88 -2.13 6.43 19.78
CA LYS A 88 -3.41 5.89 19.30
C LYS A 88 -3.72 6.41 17.90
N ILE A 89 -4.48 5.62 17.17
CA ILE A 89 -4.98 6.02 15.86
C ILE A 89 -6.23 6.87 16.09
N LEU A 90 -6.27 8.04 15.44
CA LEU A 90 -7.41 8.94 15.54
C LEU A 90 -8.40 8.70 14.40
N ASN A 91 -7.89 8.46 13.20
CA ASN A 91 -8.73 8.33 12.02
C ASN A 91 -7.99 7.58 10.93
N ILE A 92 -8.72 6.85 10.12
CA ILE A 92 -8.17 6.12 8.97
C ILE A 92 -9.05 6.42 7.76
N THR A 93 -8.40 6.79 6.66
CA THR A 93 -9.06 6.98 5.36
C THR A 93 -8.42 6.08 4.34
N SER A 94 -8.92 6.09 3.12
CA SER A 94 -8.31 5.30 2.04
C SER A 94 -6.92 5.82 1.65
N SER A 95 -6.59 7.07 1.98
CA SER A 95 -5.34 7.72 1.56
C SER A 95 -4.32 7.86 2.66
N ASN A 96 -4.76 7.91 3.92
CA ASN A 96 -3.85 8.16 5.04
C ASN A 96 -4.49 7.75 6.37
N PHE A 97 -3.69 7.82 7.43
CA PHE A 97 -4.25 7.70 8.77
C PHE A 97 -3.55 8.71 9.69
N LYS A 98 -4.24 9.09 10.75
CA LYS A 98 -3.71 10.02 11.75
C LYS A 98 -3.43 9.29 13.04
N VAL A 99 -2.29 9.61 13.64
CA VAL A 99 -1.96 9.11 14.98
C VAL A 99 -1.73 10.27 15.92
N GLN A 100 -2.07 10.05 17.17
CA GLN A 100 -1.78 10.97 18.25
C GLN A 100 -0.73 10.33 19.14
N VAL A 101 0.32 11.08 19.43
CA VAL A 101 1.40 10.63 20.31
C VAL A 101 1.52 11.61 21.48
N VAL A 102 1.41 11.10 22.69
CA VAL A 102 1.56 11.89 23.90
C VAL A 102 2.73 11.31 24.69
N GLY A 103 3.85 12.04 24.71
CA GLY A 103 5.02 11.59 25.43
C GLY A 103 4.78 11.57 26.93
N ASN A 104 5.24 10.54 27.62
CA ASN A 104 5.20 10.47 29.09
C ASN A 104 6.35 11.24 29.69
N ASP A 105 7.38 11.49 28.88
CA ASP A 105 8.59 12.23 29.28
C ASP A 105 8.82 13.37 28.31
N ASN A 106 9.61 14.37 28.71
CA ASN A 106 10.06 15.40 27.80
C ASN A 106 11.01 14.78 26.78
N ASP A 107 10.97 15.29 25.55
CA ASP A 107 11.84 14.84 24.46
C ASP A 107 11.72 13.34 24.18
N ALA A 108 10.50 12.83 24.22
CA ALA A 108 10.23 11.42 23.88
C ALA A 108 10.28 11.22 22.38
N THR A 109 10.92 10.14 21.96
CA THR A 109 10.99 9.75 20.53
C THR A 109 10.40 8.37 20.36
N THR A 110 9.51 8.24 19.40
CA THR A 110 8.82 6.99 19.10
C THR A 110 9.05 6.64 17.63
N ASN A 111 9.52 5.43 17.37
CA ASN A 111 9.49 4.87 16.02
C ASN A 111 8.20 4.09 15.89
N LEU A 112 7.34 4.55 15.02
CA LEU A 112 6.03 3.93 14.81
C LEU A 112 6.08 3.09 13.55
N TYR A 113 6.09 1.78 13.71
CA TYR A 113 5.94 0.85 12.61
C TYR A 113 4.47 0.62 12.36
N TRP A 114 4.09 0.50 11.10
CA TRP A 114 2.68 0.30 10.77
C TRP A 114 2.53 -0.61 9.57
N ILE A 115 1.40 -1.30 9.54
CA ILE A 115 1.00 -2.15 8.43
C ILE A 115 -0.46 -1.83 8.14
N ALA A 116 -0.76 -1.56 6.89
CA ALA A 116 -2.12 -1.31 6.44
C ALA A 116 -2.50 -2.39 5.43
N THR A 117 -3.67 -2.99 5.63
CA THR A 117 -4.16 -4.05 4.74
C THR A 117 -5.54 -3.71 4.24
N GLU A 118 -5.79 -4.02 2.98
CA GLU A 118 -7.09 -3.85 2.38
C GLU A 118 -8.09 -4.80 3.04
N GLN A 119 -9.28 -4.31 3.29
CA GLN A 119 -10.33 -5.14 3.89
C GLN A 119 -10.98 -6.08 2.88
#